data_8cc217c2ff95fb1783d5c83ce7061d8c
#
_entry.id   8cc217c2ff95fb1783d5c83ce7061d8c
#
_cell.length_a   1.000
_cell.length_b   1.000
_cell.length_c   1.000
_cell.angle_alpha   90.00
_cell.angle_beta   90.00
_cell.angle_gamma   90.00
#
_symmetry.space_group_name_H-M   'P 1'
#
loop_
_entity.id
_entity.type
_entity.pdbx_description
1 polymer ?
#
loop_
_entity_poly.entity_id
_entity_poly.type
_entity_poly.pdbx_seq_one_letter_code
_entity_poly.pdbx_strand_id
1 'polypeptide(L)'
;MPWLSGVVATASIVVAVLFGFAQAHTQDELNQVRAENQAISLLLSAPEAKLLTYPVTHGGVATVVLAADRHELAVVTTGLPALPAGKVYQLWLIGKPTITSAGLLPPAKDGQTPPVLATGVVKGDTLGLTVEPAGGSAQPTTTPILELPLPV
;
A
#
# COMPACT_ATOMS: atom_id res chain seq x y z
N MET A 1 -31.12 13.80 -12.62
CA MET A 1 -30.45 12.88 -11.68
C MET A 1 -28.94 12.96 -11.92
N PRO A 2 -28.19 13.77 -11.22
CA PRO A 2 -26.74 13.93 -11.49
C PRO A 2 -25.90 13.23 -10.39
N TRP A 3 -26.07 11.93 -10.20
CA TRP A 3 -25.41 11.23 -9.10
C TRP A 3 -24.49 10.06 -9.52
N LEU A 4 -24.22 9.91 -10.81
CA LEU A 4 -23.41 8.80 -11.32
C LEU A 4 -22.03 9.20 -11.87
N SER A 5 -21.65 10.48 -11.79
CA SER A 5 -20.39 10.95 -12.40
C SER A 5 -19.16 10.92 -11.48
N GLY A 6 -19.34 10.69 -10.17
CA GLY A 6 -18.24 10.77 -9.19
C GLY A 6 -17.42 9.49 -9.01
N VAL A 7 -18.05 8.33 -9.25
CA VAL A 7 -17.42 7.02 -8.94
C VAL A 7 -16.48 6.55 -10.04
N VAL A 8 -16.74 6.91 -11.27
CA VAL A 8 -15.93 6.48 -12.44
C VAL A 8 -14.57 7.19 -12.50
N ALA A 9 -14.49 8.43 -12.02
CA ALA A 9 -13.25 9.21 -12.06
C ALA A 9 -12.20 8.70 -11.04
N THR A 10 -12.63 8.24 -9.89
CA THR A 10 -11.71 7.74 -8.85
C THR A 10 -11.12 6.37 -9.22
N ALA A 11 -11.91 5.48 -9.84
CA ALA A 11 -11.42 4.19 -10.33
C ALA A 11 -10.40 4.38 -11.45
N SER A 12 -10.59 5.37 -12.33
CA SER A 12 -9.66 5.65 -13.44
C SER A 12 -8.31 6.18 -12.96
N ILE A 13 -8.29 6.97 -11.89
CA ILE A 13 -7.04 7.51 -11.31
C ILE A 13 -6.24 6.39 -10.65
N VAL A 14 -6.90 5.46 -9.96
CA VAL A 14 -6.21 4.31 -9.33
C VAL A 14 -5.63 3.38 -10.38
N VAL A 15 -6.38 3.09 -11.42
CA VAL A 15 -5.90 2.28 -12.56
C VAL A 15 -4.73 2.98 -13.25
N ALA A 16 -4.78 4.30 -13.47
CA ALA A 16 -3.67 5.03 -14.05
C ALA A 16 -2.41 5.04 -13.15
N VAL A 17 -2.59 5.13 -11.84
CA VAL A 17 -1.50 5.03 -10.86
C VAL A 17 -0.85 3.64 -10.87
N LEU A 18 -1.62 2.58 -11.06
CA LEU A 18 -1.12 1.21 -11.13
C LEU A 18 -0.49 0.86 -12.50
N PHE A 19 -0.94 1.45 -13.59
CA PHE A 19 -0.43 1.17 -14.95
C PHE A 19 0.87 1.92 -15.32
N GLY A 20 1.27 2.95 -14.58
CA GLY A 20 2.45 3.78 -14.90
C GLY A 20 3.81 3.09 -14.77
N PHE A 21 3.86 1.81 -14.44
CA PHE A 21 5.09 1.10 -14.07
C PHE A 21 5.67 0.14 -15.12
N ALA A 22 5.09 0.02 -16.28
CA ALA A 22 5.47 -1.00 -17.24
C ALA A 22 6.66 -0.60 -18.12
N GLN A 23 7.89 -0.63 -17.62
CA GLN A 23 9.09 -0.82 -18.45
C GLN A 23 10.38 -1.01 -17.65
N ALA A 24 10.94 -2.19 -17.56
CA ALA A 24 12.37 -2.59 -17.53
C ALA A 24 12.59 -4.04 -17.06
N HIS A 25 13.71 -4.65 -17.37
CA HIS A 25 13.95 -6.10 -17.50
C HIS A 25 14.69 -6.76 -16.34
N THR A 26 14.01 -7.53 -15.49
CA THR A 26 14.63 -8.59 -14.63
C THR A 26 13.56 -9.36 -13.83
N GLN A 27 13.97 -10.33 -13.01
CA GLN A 27 13.12 -11.16 -12.15
C GLN A 27 12.25 -10.31 -11.19
N ASP A 28 12.77 -9.16 -10.78
CA ASP A 28 12.06 -8.20 -9.93
C ASP A 28 10.85 -7.60 -10.65
N GLU A 29 10.91 -7.44 -11.95
CA GLU A 29 9.80 -6.97 -12.77
C GLU A 29 8.67 -7.97 -12.89
N LEU A 30 8.99 -9.25 -13.00
CA LEU A 30 7.95 -10.29 -13.01
C LEU A 30 7.19 -10.30 -11.68
N ASN A 31 7.87 -10.09 -10.56
CA ASN A 31 7.25 -9.99 -9.24
C ASN A 31 6.43 -8.72 -9.12
N GLN A 32 6.92 -7.62 -9.67
CA GLN A 32 6.22 -6.33 -9.70
C GLN A 32 4.94 -6.41 -10.55
N VAL A 33 5.03 -6.93 -11.76
CA VAL A 33 3.87 -7.13 -12.66
C VAL A 33 2.83 -8.07 -12.02
N ARG A 34 3.28 -9.09 -11.30
CA ARG A 34 2.37 -9.97 -10.55
C ARG A 34 1.66 -9.24 -9.42
N ALA A 35 2.38 -8.43 -8.65
CA ALA A 35 1.80 -7.62 -7.57
C ALA A 35 0.80 -6.59 -8.11
N GLU A 36 1.12 -5.93 -9.24
CA GLU A 36 0.22 -5.02 -9.93
C GLU A 36 -1.05 -5.74 -10.42
N ASN A 37 -0.90 -6.88 -11.07
CA ASN A 37 -2.02 -7.68 -11.54
C ASN A 37 -2.91 -8.17 -10.39
N GLN A 38 -2.31 -8.55 -9.27
CA GLN A 38 -3.06 -8.94 -8.07
C GLN A 38 -3.79 -7.76 -7.45
N ALA A 39 -3.17 -6.58 -7.35
CA ALA A 39 -3.83 -5.37 -6.87
C ALA A 39 -5.01 -4.97 -7.76
N ILE A 40 -4.85 -5.07 -9.08
CA ILE A 40 -5.94 -4.84 -10.04
C ILE A 40 -7.04 -5.89 -9.87
N SER A 41 -6.68 -7.16 -9.68
CA SER A 41 -7.65 -8.23 -9.42
C SER A 41 -8.44 -7.99 -8.13
N LEU A 42 -7.81 -7.48 -7.09
CA LEU A 42 -8.50 -7.08 -5.86
C LEU A 42 -9.54 -5.99 -6.13
N LEU A 43 -9.17 -4.96 -6.88
CA LEU A 43 -10.07 -3.88 -7.27
C LEU A 43 -11.27 -4.37 -8.09
N LEU A 44 -11.01 -5.25 -9.08
CA LEU A 44 -12.03 -5.72 -10.01
C LEU A 44 -12.95 -6.80 -9.43
N SER A 45 -12.46 -7.58 -8.47
CA SER A 45 -13.18 -8.74 -7.93
C SER A 45 -13.76 -8.54 -6.52
N ALA A 46 -13.49 -7.40 -5.89
CA ALA A 46 -14.06 -7.03 -4.61
C ALA A 46 -15.02 -5.84 -4.80
N PRO A 47 -16.35 -6.08 -4.97
CA PRO A 47 -17.32 -5.03 -5.22
C PRO A 47 -17.38 -3.97 -4.11
N GLU A 48 -16.94 -4.33 -2.92
CA GLU A 48 -16.92 -3.48 -1.73
C GLU A 48 -15.50 -3.00 -1.37
N ALA A 49 -14.54 -3.07 -2.30
CA ALA A 49 -13.21 -2.56 -2.05
C ALA A 49 -13.27 -1.05 -1.76
N LYS A 50 -12.62 -0.65 -0.68
CA LYS A 50 -12.54 0.76 -0.26
C LYS A 50 -11.19 1.32 -0.67
N LEU A 51 -11.21 2.49 -1.30
CA LEU A 51 -10.02 3.27 -1.60
C LEU A 51 -9.83 4.32 -0.50
N LEU A 52 -8.68 4.27 0.15
CA LEU A 52 -8.30 5.18 1.22
C LEU A 52 -6.99 5.88 0.82
N THR A 53 -6.94 7.19 1.00
CA THR A 53 -5.75 7.98 0.68
C THR A 53 -5.41 8.87 1.88
N TYR A 54 -4.19 8.76 2.37
CA TYR A 54 -3.73 9.46 3.57
C TYR A 54 -2.37 10.10 3.38
N PRO A 55 -2.18 11.32 3.89
CA PRO A 55 -0.86 11.92 3.92
C PRO A 55 0.07 11.17 4.89
N VAL A 56 1.33 11.08 4.53
CA VAL A 56 2.39 10.51 5.38
C VAL A 56 3.13 11.66 6.06
N THR A 57 3.43 11.51 7.34
CA THR A 57 4.25 12.48 8.08
C THR A 57 5.61 12.60 7.41
N HIS A 58 6.13 13.80 7.27
CA HIS A 58 7.37 14.15 6.56
C HIS A 58 7.29 14.12 5.03
N GLY A 59 6.13 13.88 4.46
CA GLY A 59 5.86 14.00 3.03
C GLY A 59 5.42 12.71 2.36
N GLY A 60 4.74 12.87 1.24
CA GLY A 60 4.15 11.78 0.48
C GLY A 60 2.74 11.43 0.89
N VAL A 61 2.18 10.49 0.17
CA VAL A 61 0.80 10.01 0.31
C VAL A 61 0.80 8.49 0.20
N ALA A 62 0.03 7.83 1.05
CA ALA A 62 -0.27 6.41 0.95
C ALA A 62 -1.69 6.22 0.40
N THR A 63 -1.81 5.42 -0.63
CA THR A 63 -3.07 4.97 -1.20
C THR A 63 -3.27 3.51 -0.90
N VAL A 64 -4.37 3.18 -0.24
CA VAL A 64 -4.69 1.82 0.20
C VAL A 64 -5.98 1.37 -0.47
N VAL A 65 -5.94 0.22 -1.09
CA VAL A 65 -7.12 -0.51 -1.55
C VAL A 65 -7.40 -1.60 -0.54
N LEU A 66 -8.52 -1.51 0.14
CA LEU A 66 -8.91 -2.45 1.19
C LEU A 66 -10.07 -3.31 0.69
N ALA A 67 -9.87 -4.61 0.60
CA ALA A 67 -10.88 -5.64 0.35
C ALA A 67 -11.18 -6.36 1.67
N ALA A 68 -12.07 -5.79 2.46
CA ALA A 68 -12.37 -6.25 3.82
C ALA A 68 -12.96 -7.68 3.83
N ASP A 69 -13.79 -7.99 2.86
CA ASP A 69 -14.39 -9.31 2.65
C ASP A 69 -13.36 -10.42 2.37
N ARG A 70 -12.20 -10.04 1.88
CA ARG A 70 -11.07 -10.95 1.58
C ARG A 70 -9.98 -10.93 2.63
N HIS A 71 -10.06 -10.04 3.61
CA HIS A 71 -8.98 -9.80 4.57
C HIS A 71 -7.66 -9.40 3.90
N GLU A 72 -7.75 -8.63 2.82
CA GLU A 72 -6.62 -8.23 1.97
C GLU A 72 -6.58 -6.72 1.76
N LEU A 73 -5.38 -6.20 1.57
CA LEU A 73 -5.17 -4.82 1.12
C LEU A 73 -3.96 -4.72 0.19
N ALA A 74 -3.96 -3.69 -0.62
CA ALA A 74 -2.82 -3.26 -1.42
C ALA A 74 -2.45 -1.83 -1.05
N VAL A 75 -1.16 -1.56 -0.90
CA VAL A 75 -0.63 -0.22 -0.57
C VAL A 75 0.30 0.26 -1.67
N VAL A 76 0.08 1.48 -2.13
CA VAL A 76 1.00 2.22 -3.01
C VAL A 76 1.32 3.53 -2.31
N THR A 77 2.57 3.96 -2.36
CA THR A 77 2.95 5.28 -1.85
C THR A 77 3.52 6.16 -2.95
N THR A 78 3.29 7.46 -2.84
CA THR A 78 3.78 8.45 -3.79
C THR A 78 4.44 9.61 -3.05
N GLY A 79 5.59 10.06 -3.51
CA GLY A 79 6.27 11.23 -2.97
C GLY A 79 6.89 11.02 -1.58
N LEU A 80 7.12 9.78 -1.15
CA LEU A 80 7.88 9.52 0.08
C LEU A 80 9.31 10.04 -0.07
N PRO A 81 9.90 10.62 0.98
CA PRO A 81 11.30 11.02 0.99
C PRO A 81 12.24 9.84 0.71
N ALA A 82 13.33 10.09 0.01
CA ALA A 82 14.39 9.10 -0.14
C ALA A 82 15.01 8.80 1.23
N LEU A 83 15.21 7.53 1.52
CA LEU A 83 15.84 7.10 2.76
C LEU A 83 17.38 7.05 2.64
N PRO A 84 18.09 7.27 3.75
CA PRO A 84 19.52 7.01 3.80
C PRO A 84 19.84 5.55 3.49
N ALA A 85 21.07 5.28 3.07
CA ALA A 85 21.56 3.92 2.87
C ALA A 85 21.37 3.07 4.14
N GLY A 86 20.97 1.82 3.96
CA GLY A 86 20.71 0.91 5.08
C GLY A 86 19.36 1.09 5.77
N LYS A 87 18.43 1.84 5.16
CA LYS A 87 17.05 2.00 5.66
C LYS A 87 16.03 1.57 4.62
N VAL A 88 14.86 1.17 5.09
CA VAL A 88 13.72 0.77 4.27
C VAL A 88 12.42 1.20 4.95
N TYR A 89 11.40 1.45 4.17
CA TYR A 89 10.05 1.62 4.69
C TYR A 89 9.41 0.25 4.91
N GLN A 90 8.76 0.06 6.07
CA GLN A 90 8.06 -1.18 6.40
C GLN A 90 6.61 -0.90 6.79
N LEU A 91 5.72 -1.70 6.22
CA LEU A 91 4.30 -1.71 6.53
C LEU A 91 3.99 -2.70 7.64
N TRP A 92 3.00 -2.37 8.45
CA TRP A 92 2.56 -3.14 9.60
C TRP A 92 1.05 -3.24 9.66
N LEU A 93 0.55 -4.41 10.04
CA LEU A 93 -0.81 -4.57 10.56
C LEU A 93 -0.72 -4.53 12.08
N ILE A 94 -1.24 -3.45 12.66
CA ILE A 94 -1.22 -3.19 14.09
C ILE A 94 -2.59 -3.57 14.64
N GLY A 95 -2.68 -4.77 15.19
CA GLY A 95 -3.86 -5.30 15.85
C GLY A 95 -3.66 -5.41 17.37
N LYS A 96 -4.67 -5.90 18.05
CA LYS A 96 -4.57 -6.27 19.47
C LYS A 96 -4.80 -7.78 19.57
N PRO A 97 -3.85 -8.55 20.11
CA PRO A 97 -2.62 -8.14 20.84
C PRO A 97 -1.33 -8.09 19.99
N THR A 98 -1.39 -8.26 18.69
CA THR A 98 -0.20 -8.47 17.85
C THR A 98 0.05 -7.34 16.86
N ILE A 99 1.33 -7.10 16.57
CA ILE A 99 1.80 -6.30 15.45
C ILE A 99 2.51 -7.24 14.50
N THR A 100 2.09 -7.27 13.24
CA THR A 100 2.67 -8.13 12.21
C THR A 100 3.19 -7.31 11.04
N SER A 101 4.30 -7.73 10.46
CA SER A 101 4.81 -7.10 9.24
C SER A 101 3.85 -7.35 8.08
N ALA A 102 3.47 -6.27 7.39
CA ALA A 102 2.66 -6.32 6.19
C ALA A 102 3.51 -6.25 4.90
N GLY A 103 4.83 -6.12 5.06
CA GLY A 103 5.80 -6.12 3.97
C GLY A 103 6.71 -4.89 3.95
N LEU A 104 7.74 -4.97 3.13
CA LEU A 104 8.65 -3.86 2.89
C LEU A 104 8.21 -3.11 1.62
N LEU A 105 8.29 -1.78 1.65
CA LEU A 105 8.07 -1.00 0.43
C LEU A 105 9.29 -1.16 -0.49
N PRO A 106 9.08 -1.61 -1.75
CA PRO A 106 10.16 -1.59 -2.73
C PRO A 106 10.63 -0.15 -3.00
N PRO A 107 11.84 0.02 -3.55
CA PRO A 107 12.32 1.33 -3.97
C PRO A 107 11.31 2.02 -4.90
N ALA A 108 11.09 3.31 -4.66
CA ALA A 108 10.24 4.11 -5.52
C ALA A 108 10.86 4.27 -6.91
N LYS A 109 10.03 4.20 -7.95
CA LYS A 109 10.37 4.53 -9.32
C LYS A 109 9.50 5.71 -9.74
N ASP A 110 10.13 6.76 -10.26
CA ASP A 110 9.44 8.00 -10.61
C ASP A 110 8.59 8.60 -9.45
N GLY A 111 9.09 8.43 -8.22
CA GLY A 111 8.44 8.95 -7.01
C GLY A 111 7.30 8.07 -6.46
N GLN A 112 7.06 6.91 -7.03
CA GLN A 112 5.99 6.00 -6.62
C GLN A 112 6.55 4.60 -6.33
N THR A 113 6.06 3.96 -5.26
CA THR A 113 6.43 2.57 -4.98
C THR A 113 5.55 1.60 -5.76
N PRO A 114 6.07 0.44 -6.16
CA PRO A 114 5.23 -0.68 -6.55
C PRO A 114 4.23 -1.04 -5.46
N PRO A 115 3.06 -1.60 -5.80
CA PRO A 115 2.08 -2.01 -4.80
C PRO A 115 2.62 -3.13 -3.91
N VAL A 116 2.33 -3.02 -2.63
CA VAL A 116 2.57 -4.08 -1.64
C VAL A 116 1.23 -4.67 -1.22
N LEU A 117 1.11 -5.98 -1.33
CA LEU A 117 -0.07 -6.74 -0.93
C LEU A 117 0.11 -7.27 0.47
N ALA A 118 -0.89 -7.11 1.31
CA ALA A 118 -0.94 -7.70 2.64
C ALA A 118 -2.24 -8.48 2.83
N THR A 119 -2.15 -9.58 3.55
CA THR A 119 -3.25 -10.47 3.89
C THR A 119 -3.41 -10.57 5.40
N GLY A 120 -4.54 -11.09 5.84
CA GLY A 120 -4.80 -11.30 7.28
C GLY A 120 -5.30 -10.05 7.99
N VAL A 121 -5.82 -9.08 7.25
CA VAL A 121 -6.46 -7.88 7.81
C VAL A 121 -7.71 -8.28 8.59
N VAL A 122 -7.82 -7.83 9.84
CA VAL A 122 -8.98 -8.10 10.69
C VAL A 122 -9.58 -6.81 11.24
N LYS A 123 -10.79 -6.93 11.75
CA LYS A 123 -11.51 -5.80 12.34
C LYS A 123 -10.73 -5.18 13.49
N GLY A 124 -10.52 -3.87 13.41
CA GLY A 124 -9.81 -3.09 14.41
C GLY A 124 -8.32 -2.94 14.15
N ASP A 125 -7.82 -3.51 13.04
CA ASP A 125 -6.42 -3.29 12.64
C ASP A 125 -6.19 -1.84 12.20
N THR A 126 -4.98 -1.39 12.43
CA THR A 126 -4.41 -0.13 11.94
C THR A 126 -3.25 -0.46 11.01
N LEU A 127 -3.24 0.11 9.81
CA LEU A 127 -2.08 0.07 8.93
C LEU A 127 -1.06 1.09 9.42
N GLY A 128 0.15 0.63 9.74
CA GLY A 128 1.28 1.45 10.12
C GLY A 128 2.36 1.49 9.05
N LEU A 129 3.14 2.57 9.01
CA LEU A 129 4.35 2.70 8.18
C LEU A 129 5.48 3.24 9.03
N THR A 130 6.62 2.57 9.02
CA THR A 130 7.84 2.99 9.76
C THR A 130 9.06 2.99 8.86
N VAL A 131 10.14 3.58 9.37
CA VAL A 131 11.48 3.52 8.77
C VAL A 131 12.32 2.54 9.55
N GLU A 132 12.73 1.45 8.93
CA GLU A 132 13.42 0.33 9.58
C GLU A 132 14.83 0.12 9.00
N PRO A 133 15.69 -0.65 9.65
CA PRO A 133 16.93 -1.12 9.04
C PRO A 133 16.68 -1.90 7.75
N ALA A 134 17.64 -1.89 6.84
CA ALA A 134 17.59 -2.67 5.61
C ALA A 134 17.33 -4.16 5.93
N GLY A 135 16.37 -4.75 5.19
CA GLY A 135 15.88 -6.11 5.47
C GLY A 135 14.67 -6.14 6.40
N GLY A 136 14.31 -5.01 7.01
CA GLY A 136 13.15 -4.91 7.88
C GLY A 136 13.43 -5.36 9.32
N SER A 137 12.40 -5.25 10.14
CA SER A 137 12.43 -5.58 11.57
C SER A 137 11.31 -6.56 11.92
N ALA A 138 11.47 -7.32 13.01
CA ALA A 138 10.42 -8.21 13.53
C ALA A 138 9.31 -7.42 14.25
N GLN A 139 9.65 -6.25 14.79
CA GLN A 139 8.74 -5.30 15.43
C GLN A 139 9.16 -3.88 15.03
N PRO A 140 8.25 -2.89 15.03
CA PRO A 140 8.60 -1.50 14.74
C PRO A 140 9.72 -1.01 15.66
N THR A 141 10.78 -0.45 15.06
CA THR A 141 11.92 0.12 15.80
C THR A 141 11.90 1.64 15.82
N THR A 142 11.04 2.26 15.03
CA THR A 142 10.83 3.71 14.98
C THR A 142 9.35 4.05 15.17
N THR A 143 9.09 5.31 15.49
CA THR A 143 7.72 5.82 15.55
C THR A 143 7.08 5.77 14.17
N PRO A 144 5.84 5.30 14.06
CA PRO A 144 5.12 5.28 12.79
C PRO A 144 4.99 6.68 12.19
N ILE A 145 5.25 6.79 10.89
CA ILE A 145 5.04 8.00 10.09
C ILE A 145 3.67 8.01 9.39
N LEU A 146 2.95 6.91 9.49
CA LEU A 146 1.54 6.75 9.12
C LEU A 146 0.89 5.78 10.08
N GLU A 147 -0.30 6.12 10.55
CA GLU A 147 -1.22 5.21 11.25
C GLU A 147 -2.62 5.43 10.68
N LEU A 148 -3.13 4.41 10.01
CA LEU A 148 -4.42 4.43 9.34
C LEU A 148 -5.31 3.34 9.92
N PRO A 149 -6.32 3.68 10.74
CA PRO A 149 -7.33 2.73 11.16
C PRO A 149 -8.08 2.16 9.94
N LEU A 150 -8.14 0.83 9.83
CA LEU A 150 -8.78 0.17 8.70
C LEU A 150 -10.28 -0.01 8.97
N PRO A 151 -11.15 0.49 8.07
CA PRO A 151 -12.60 0.39 8.22
C PRO A 151 -13.13 -0.99 7.77
N VAL A 152 -12.80 -2.03 8.50
CA VAL A 152 -13.24 -3.42 8.29
C VAL A 152 -14.31 -3.84 9.27
#